data_2b4860651c7d0dc53830aa315bca63b1
#
_entry.id   2b4860651c7d0dc53830aa315bca63b1
#
_cell.length_a   1.000
_cell.length_b   1.000
_cell.length_c   1.000
_cell.angle_alpha   90.00
_cell.angle_beta   90.00
_cell.angle_gamma   90.00
#
_symmetry.space_group_name_H-M   'P 1'
#
loop_
_entity.id
_entity.type
_entity.pdbx_description
1 polymer ?
#
loop_
_entity_poly.entity_id
_entity_poly.type
_entity_poly.pdbx_seq_one_letter_code
_entity_poly.pdbx_strand_id
1 'polypeptide(L)' 'MNDTDADLRFYIDLYIDQGYTYEEARVKAILLLAKIGVVVEDNR' A
#
# COMPACT_ATOMS: atom_id res chain seq x y z
N MET A 1 13.82 -7.86 -5.43
CA MET A 1 13.07 -7.70 -5.38
C MET A 1 12.32 -7.13 -4.46
N ASN A 2 11.41 -6.51 -4.57
CA ASN A 2 10.84 -5.85 -3.70
C ASN A 2 9.54 -6.30 -3.46
N ASP A 3 9.28 -6.98 -2.46
CA ASP A 3 7.98 -7.45 -2.10
C ASP A 3 7.08 -6.32 -1.78
N THR A 4 7.61 -5.19 -1.38
CA THR A 4 6.81 -4.03 -1.06
C THR A 4 6.04 -3.58 -2.29
N ASP A 5 6.66 -3.65 -3.44
CA ASP A 5 5.97 -3.26 -4.65
C ASP A 5 4.80 -4.18 -4.93
N ALA A 6 4.98 -5.46 -4.75
CA ALA A 6 3.91 -6.41 -5.00
C ALA A 6 2.77 -6.19 -4.01
N ASP A 7 3.11 -5.94 -2.77
CA ASP A 7 2.09 -5.71 -1.77
C ASP A 7 1.33 -4.43 -2.08
N LEU A 8 2.04 -3.39 -2.47
CA LEU A 8 1.41 -2.12 -2.76
C LEU A 8 0.41 -2.29 -3.90
N ARG A 9 0.80 -2.98 -4.95
CA ARG A 9 -0.09 -3.18 -6.07
C ARG A 9 -1.30 -4.00 -5.68
N PHE A 10 -1.10 -4.99 -4.83
CA PHE A 10 -2.19 -5.82 -4.39
C PHE A 10 -3.22 -4.99 -3.66
N TYR A 11 -2.77 -4.12 -2.76
CA TYR A 11 -3.71 -3.31 -2.00
C TYR A 11 -4.37 -2.23 -2.86
N ILE A 12 -3.63 -1.68 -3.80
CA ILE A 12 -4.21 -0.70 -4.70
C ILE A 12 -5.36 -1.35 -5.47
N ASP A 13 -5.12 -2.55 -5.97
CA ASP A 13 -6.11 -3.25 -6.73
C ASP A 13 -7.33 -3.53 -5.86
N LEU A 14 -7.10 -3.90 -4.63
CA LEU A 14 -8.16 -4.20 -3.71
C LEU A 14 -9.03 -2.97 -3.49
N TYR A 15 -8.43 -1.81 -3.28
CA TYR A 15 -9.20 -0.60 -3.06
C TYR A 15 -9.94 -0.16 -4.31
N ILE A 16 -9.34 -0.34 -5.47
CA ILE A 16 -10.01 -0.01 -6.70
C ILE A 16 -11.25 -0.87 -6.84
N ASP A 17 -11.14 -2.12 -6.46
CA ASP A 17 -12.27 -3.01 -6.53
C ASP A 17 -13.38 -2.55 -5.60
N GLN A 18 -13.05 -1.83 -4.55
CA GLN A 18 -14.04 -1.33 -3.62
C GLN A 18 -14.67 -0.03 -4.10
N GLY A 19 -14.17 0.54 -5.19
CA GLY A 19 -14.77 1.76 -5.70
C GLY A 19 -13.91 2.99 -5.61
N TYR A 20 -12.70 2.90 -5.09
CA TYR A 20 -11.86 4.06 -4.99
C TYR A 20 -11.15 4.31 -6.31
N THR A 21 -10.76 5.55 -6.55
CA THR A 21 -10.00 5.85 -7.74
C THR A 21 -8.59 5.35 -7.53
N TYR A 22 -7.81 5.28 -8.59
CA TYR A 22 -6.45 4.80 -8.50
C TYR A 22 -5.64 5.65 -7.55
N GLU A 23 -5.79 6.96 -7.63
CA GLU A 23 -5.03 7.83 -6.77
C GLU A 23 -5.38 7.61 -5.32
N GLU A 24 -6.65 7.49 -5.03
CA GLU A 24 -7.04 7.25 -3.65
C GLU A 24 -6.61 5.88 -3.18
N ALA A 25 -6.74 4.90 -4.04
CA ALA A 25 -6.33 3.55 -3.69
C ALA A 25 -4.85 3.53 -3.38
N ARG A 26 -4.08 4.26 -4.14
CA ARG A 26 -2.65 4.29 -3.93
C ARG A 26 -2.31 4.89 -2.57
N VAL A 27 -2.93 6.00 -2.25
CA VAL A 27 -2.66 6.65 -0.97
C VAL A 27 -3.07 5.75 0.17
N LYS A 28 -4.25 5.15 0.07
CA LYS A 28 -4.69 4.28 1.13
C LYS A 28 -3.81 3.06 1.28
N ALA A 29 -3.34 2.52 0.17
CA ALA A 29 -2.46 1.36 0.23
C ALA A 29 -1.14 1.72 0.91
N ILE A 30 -0.60 2.88 0.59
CA ILE A 30 0.65 3.29 1.20
C ILE A 30 0.46 3.47 2.70
N LEU A 31 -0.64 4.07 3.09
CA LEU A 31 -0.89 4.27 4.51
C LEU A 31 -1.08 2.95 5.23
N LEU A 32 -1.74 2.03 4.58
CA LEU A 32 -1.96 0.74 5.18
C LEU A 32 -0.64 0.01 5.41
N LEU A 33 0.22 0.02 4.41
CA LEU A 33 1.50 -0.65 4.55
C LEU A 33 2.34 0.02 5.63
N ALA A 34 2.27 1.32 5.74
CA ALA A 34 3.01 2.00 6.78
C ALA A 34 2.49 1.60 8.15
N LYS A 35 1.18 1.42 8.24
CA LYS A 35 0.62 1.06 9.52
C LYS A 35 1.01 -0.31 9.97
N ILE A 36 1.14 -1.24 9.08
CA ILE A 36 1.51 -2.57 9.50
C ILE A 36 3.02 -2.70 9.60
N GLY A 37 3.74 -1.62 9.46
CA GLY A 37 5.12 -1.67 9.78
C GLY A 37 6.08 -2.00 8.69
N VAL A 38 5.62 -1.97 7.51
CA VAL A 38 6.46 -2.31 6.44
C VAL A 38 7.61 -1.39 6.32
N VAL A 39 7.43 -0.20 6.70
CA VAL A 39 8.42 0.68 6.55
C VAL A 39 9.22 0.97 7.61
N VAL A 40 9.18 0.31 8.52
CA VAL A 40 9.77 0.59 9.63
C VAL A 40 11.12 0.71 9.66
N GLU A 41 11.66 0.41 8.84
CA GLU A 41 12.89 0.41 8.95
C GLU A 41 13.46 1.57 9.27
N ASP A 42 13.17 2.23 9.56
CA ASP A 42 13.67 3.32 9.88
C ASP A 42 14.12 3.51 10.99
N ASN A 43 14.26 3.35 11.58
CA ASN A 43 14.60 3.48 12.47
C ASN A 43 15.42 3.53 12.92
N ARG A 44 15.81 3.61 13.05
CA ARG A 44 16.51 3.63 13.60
C ARG A 44 16.96 3.77 13.74
#